data_ca0fd79a07afe0fc8ffc42a4f90920a9
#
_entry.id   ca0fd79a07afe0fc8ffc42a4f90920a9
#
_cell.length_a   1.000
_cell.length_b   1.000
_cell.length_c   1.000
_cell.angle_alpha   90.00
_cell.angle_beta   90.00
_cell.angle_gamma   90.00
#
_symmetry.space_group_name_H-M   'P 1'
#
loop_
_entity.id
_entity.type
_entity.pdbx_description
1 polymer ?
#
loop_
_entity_poly.entity_id
_entity_poly.type
_entity_poly.pdbx_seq_one_letter_code
_entity_poly.pdbx_strand_id
1 'polypeptide(L)'
;MMAQIAAVAIFAIMFGLIVLDKFERHIVTLSCGAAMLILVFGILMKSKEAMLETLNLGAVFKLDFWYHAGQAAESSSGINWATIIFIAGMMIMVEGMARVGFFRWLCMAIAKLVRYKPVPILIAFMLVSGVLSMFIDSITVILFLAAVTVELSQIVNFNPVPVIMAEIFCANLGGSATMCGDPPNIIIGTSLGYSFMDFLTNTGLAAGISMLFVIAYFYLCFHKELSHGEQAPLGEKMRHRVGTVVTGHVAADTSKPPVTITDKKGFYMSAAIFALAVVLLITHAQTGLTVAFIGTFIALLTLLAAGSHMSEILKKIDYKTLLFFIGLFIVVGGLEQTGILDIIAAFIGRISHGNMMVMVAIIVWISGFASAFVDNIPFAATMIPVIESLAASQGVSLPVLAWSLAMGTDIGGSATPIGASANVVGLAVANKHGHPVTWGKYCRYMVPASIIVLMISTAYIWIRYI
;
A
#
# COMPACT_ATOMS: atom_id res chain seq x y z
N MET A 1 2.71 -29.34 -20.02
CA MET A 1 4.15 -29.08 -19.85
C MET A 1 4.66 -27.87 -20.65
N MET A 2 4.49 -27.79 -21.98
CA MET A 2 4.96 -26.62 -22.78
C MET A 2 4.29 -25.31 -22.34
N ALA A 3 2.98 -25.30 -22.09
CA ALA A 3 2.24 -24.13 -21.60
C ALA A 3 2.75 -23.68 -20.21
N GLN A 4 3.04 -24.60 -19.32
CA GLN A 4 3.61 -24.31 -17.99
C GLN A 4 4.99 -23.65 -18.11
N ILE A 5 5.89 -24.21 -18.94
CA ILE A 5 7.22 -23.66 -19.15
C ILE A 5 7.12 -22.25 -19.73
N ALA A 6 6.25 -22.04 -20.71
CA ALA A 6 6.04 -20.72 -21.31
C ALA A 6 5.47 -19.71 -20.31
N ALA A 7 4.47 -20.12 -19.50
CA ALA A 7 3.89 -19.25 -18.47
C ALA A 7 4.94 -18.83 -17.42
N VAL A 8 5.72 -19.79 -16.92
CA VAL A 8 6.83 -19.51 -15.98
C VAL A 8 7.88 -18.61 -16.60
N ALA A 9 8.25 -18.83 -17.86
CA ALA A 9 9.24 -18.01 -18.56
C ALA A 9 8.74 -16.54 -18.70
N ILE A 10 7.49 -16.35 -19.12
CA ILE A 10 6.87 -15.01 -19.24
C ILE A 10 6.85 -14.33 -17.86
N PHE A 11 6.43 -15.04 -16.83
CA PHE A 11 6.40 -14.52 -15.46
C PHE A 11 7.80 -14.14 -14.96
N ALA A 12 8.80 -15.00 -15.15
CA ALA A 12 10.17 -14.74 -14.74
C ALA A 12 10.77 -13.53 -15.50
N ILE A 13 10.48 -13.40 -16.80
CA ILE A 13 10.88 -12.23 -17.59
C ILE A 13 10.20 -10.97 -17.05
N MET A 14 8.89 -11.01 -16.79
CA MET A 14 8.13 -9.89 -16.23
C MET A 14 8.76 -9.44 -14.89
N PHE A 15 8.98 -10.37 -13.99
CA PHE A 15 9.60 -10.09 -12.68
C PHE A 15 11.01 -9.53 -12.83
N GLY A 16 11.85 -10.13 -13.66
CA GLY A 16 13.21 -9.66 -13.91
C GLY A 16 13.25 -8.24 -14.45
N LEU A 17 12.35 -7.90 -15.39
CA LEU A 17 12.26 -6.55 -15.95
C LEU A 17 11.73 -5.53 -14.94
N ILE A 18 10.78 -5.91 -14.06
CA ILE A 18 10.29 -5.05 -12.98
C ILE A 18 11.42 -4.76 -11.97
N VAL A 19 12.18 -5.78 -11.56
CA VAL A 19 13.31 -5.63 -10.62
C VAL A 19 14.43 -4.76 -11.20
N LEU A 20 14.70 -4.88 -12.50
CA LEU A 20 15.70 -4.05 -13.18
C LEU A 20 15.31 -2.58 -13.27
N ASP A 21 14.02 -2.24 -13.16
CA ASP A 21 13.43 -0.89 -13.16
C ASP A 21 13.92 0.00 -14.34
N LYS A 22 14.23 -0.65 -15.48
CA LYS A 22 14.67 0.06 -16.71
C LYS A 22 13.52 0.48 -17.62
N PHE A 23 12.38 -0.17 -17.47
CA PHE A 23 11.18 0.07 -18.27
C PHE A 23 10.00 0.41 -17.36
N GLU A 24 9.06 1.19 -17.86
CA GLU A 24 7.85 1.50 -17.12
C GLU A 24 7.06 0.22 -16.79
N ARG A 25 6.78 -0.02 -15.54
CA ARG A 25 6.19 -1.26 -15.01
C ARG A 25 4.91 -1.68 -15.72
N HIS A 26 4.02 -0.73 -16.05
CA HIS A 26 2.77 -1.03 -16.77
C HIS A 26 3.02 -1.52 -18.20
N ILE A 27 4.06 -1.03 -18.89
CA ILE A 27 4.42 -1.52 -20.22
C ILE A 27 4.90 -2.96 -20.16
N VAL A 28 5.75 -3.26 -19.16
CA VAL A 28 6.26 -4.62 -18.93
C VAL A 28 5.11 -5.60 -18.67
N THR A 29 4.22 -5.28 -17.71
CA THR A 29 3.12 -6.18 -17.36
C THR A 29 2.10 -6.37 -18.48
N LEU A 30 1.73 -5.30 -19.19
CA LEU A 30 0.81 -5.39 -20.34
C LEU A 30 1.42 -6.18 -21.50
N SER A 31 2.72 -5.99 -21.78
CA SER A 31 3.39 -6.74 -22.86
C SER A 31 3.50 -8.23 -22.51
N CYS A 32 3.85 -8.56 -21.27
CA CYS A 32 3.87 -9.93 -20.78
C CYS A 32 2.46 -10.53 -20.70
N GLY A 33 1.45 -9.74 -20.31
CA GLY A 33 0.04 -10.14 -20.33
C GLY A 33 -0.44 -10.45 -21.75
N ALA A 34 -0.13 -9.60 -22.73
CA ALA A 34 -0.43 -9.87 -24.13
C ALA A 34 0.29 -11.14 -24.65
N ALA A 35 1.56 -11.33 -24.27
CA ALA A 35 2.27 -12.56 -24.60
C ALA A 35 1.61 -13.79 -23.94
N MET A 36 1.13 -13.69 -22.70
CA MET A 36 0.40 -14.77 -22.03
C MET A 36 -0.88 -15.13 -22.77
N LEU A 37 -1.70 -14.13 -23.15
CA LEU A 37 -2.94 -14.33 -23.88
C LEU A 37 -2.71 -14.99 -25.24
N ILE A 38 -1.70 -14.53 -26.00
CA ILE A 38 -1.44 -15.01 -27.36
C ILE A 38 -0.73 -16.36 -27.35
N LEU A 39 0.42 -16.46 -26.65
CA LEU A 39 1.26 -17.66 -26.69
C LEU A 39 0.70 -18.79 -25.84
N VAL A 40 0.37 -18.49 -24.57
CA VAL A 40 -0.05 -19.56 -23.63
C VAL A 40 -1.49 -19.98 -23.94
N PHE A 41 -2.43 -19.04 -23.86
CA PHE A 41 -3.86 -19.40 -24.07
C PHE A 41 -4.21 -19.63 -25.53
N GLY A 42 -3.74 -18.79 -26.45
CA GLY A 42 -4.10 -18.86 -27.86
C GLY A 42 -3.43 -20.01 -28.61
N ILE A 43 -2.11 -20.19 -28.46
CA ILE A 43 -1.33 -21.13 -29.26
C ILE A 43 -1.14 -22.47 -28.54
N LEU A 44 -0.67 -22.45 -27.27
CA LEU A 44 -0.28 -23.67 -26.55
C LEU A 44 -1.47 -24.39 -25.93
N MET A 45 -2.35 -23.69 -25.22
CA MET A 45 -3.54 -24.27 -24.60
C MET A 45 -4.71 -24.37 -25.57
N LYS A 46 -4.81 -23.46 -26.55
CA LYS A 46 -5.95 -23.30 -27.47
C LYS A 46 -7.30 -23.20 -26.77
N SER A 47 -7.29 -22.61 -25.57
CA SER A 47 -8.46 -22.49 -24.71
C SER A 47 -8.97 -21.05 -24.69
N LYS A 48 -10.09 -20.83 -25.41
CA LYS A 48 -10.80 -19.55 -25.34
C LYS A 48 -11.46 -19.34 -23.98
N GLU A 49 -11.83 -20.42 -23.32
CA GLU A 49 -12.46 -20.40 -22.01
C GLU A 49 -11.49 -19.86 -20.95
N ALA A 50 -10.28 -20.41 -20.84
CA ALA A 50 -9.24 -19.92 -19.95
C ALA A 50 -8.90 -18.42 -20.21
N MET A 51 -8.90 -18.00 -21.47
CA MET A 51 -8.67 -16.59 -21.82
C MET A 51 -9.83 -15.70 -21.33
N LEU A 52 -11.09 -16.09 -21.53
CA LEU A 52 -12.26 -15.32 -21.09
C LEU A 52 -12.40 -15.30 -19.58
N GLU A 53 -12.10 -16.42 -18.92
CA GLU A 53 -12.03 -16.51 -17.46
C GLU A 53 -10.95 -15.57 -16.89
N THR A 54 -9.75 -15.59 -17.47
CA THR A 54 -8.67 -14.70 -17.05
C THR A 54 -9.00 -13.22 -17.26
N LEU A 55 -9.65 -12.85 -18.37
CA LEU A 55 -10.07 -11.46 -18.60
C LEU A 55 -11.24 -11.03 -17.71
N ASN A 56 -12.08 -11.95 -17.28
CA ASN A 56 -13.19 -11.76 -16.32
C ASN A 56 -14.07 -10.52 -16.59
N LEU A 57 -14.24 -10.13 -17.86
CA LEU A 57 -14.99 -8.92 -18.23
C LEU A 57 -16.47 -8.98 -17.86
N GLY A 58 -17.03 -10.18 -17.78
CA GLY A 58 -18.43 -10.41 -17.42
C GLY A 58 -18.75 -10.07 -15.97
N ALA A 59 -17.77 -10.06 -15.08
CA ALA A 59 -17.97 -9.82 -13.65
C ALA A 59 -18.60 -8.46 -13.37
N VAL A 60 -18.16 -7.41 -14.05
CA VAL A 60 -18.62 -6.02 -13.83
C VAL A 60 -20.10 -5.82 -14.13
N PHE A 61 -20.70 -6.67 -14.97
CA PHE A 61 -22.12 -6.60 -15.35
C PHE A 61 -23.04 -7.40 -14.43
N LYS A 62 -22.50 -8.17 -13.51
CA LYS A 62 -23.29 -8.92 -12.52
C LYS A 62 -23.69 -8.02 -11.35
N LEU A 63 -24.90 -8.21 -10.80
CA LEU A 63 -25.35 -7.43 -9.63
C LEU A 63 -24.47 -7.71 -8.42
N ASP A 64 -24.06 -8.96 -8.25
CA ASP A 64 -23.19 -9.40 -7.14
C ASP A 64 -21.83 -8.69 -7.10
N PHE A 65 -21.36 -8.17 -8.23
CA PHE A 65 -20.16 -7.35 -8.29
C PHE A 65 -20.29 -6.02 -7.52
N TRP A 66 -21.50 -5.49 -7.42
CA TRP A 66 -21.79 -4.20 -6.78
C TRP A 66 -22.42 -4.34 -5.40
N TYR A 67 -23.18 -5.42 -5.19
CA TYR A 67 -23.93 -5.65 -3.96
C TYR A 67 -24.04 -7.14 -3.64
N HIS A 68 -23.55 -7.54 -2.47
CA HIS A 68 -23.65 -8.89 -1.94
C HIS A 68 -24.57 -8.94 -0.74
N ALA A 69 -25.66 -9.67 -0.82
CA ALA A 69 -26.49 -9.98 0.33
C ALA A 69 -25.90 -11.16 1.12
N GLY A 70 -24.88 -10.89 1.96
CA GLY A 70 -24.59 -11.77 3.09
C GLY A 70 -23.59 -12.90 2.92
N GLN A 71 -22.73 -12.95 1.88
CA GLN A 71 -21.62 -13.91 1.83
C GLN A 71 -20.41 -13.39 1.06
N ALA A 72 -19.24 -13.99 1.38
CA ALA A 72 -17.98 -13.66 0.76
C ALA A 72 -18.04 -13.70 -0.77
N ALA A 73 -17.39 -12.73 -1.40
CA ALA A 73 -17.23 -12.71 -2.84
C ALA A 73 -16.68 -14.05 -3.34
N GLU A 74 -17.22 -14.54 -4.45
CA GLU A 74 -16.60 -15.65 -5.17
C GLU A 74 -15.15 -15.28 -5.46
N SER A 75 -14.22 -16.19 -5.16
CA SER A 75 -12.84 -16.08 -5.56
C SER A 75 -12.80 -15.83 -7.07
N SER A 76 -12.43 -14.63 -7.48
CA SER A 76 -12.39 -14.28 -8.89
C SER A 76 -11.06 -14.73 -9.47
N SER A 77 -11.05 -15.84 -10.23
CA SER A 77 -9.92 -16.15 -11.10
C SER A 77 -9.75 -15.05 -12.14
N GLY A 78 -8.51 -14.69 -12.44
CA GLY A 78 -8.19 -13.70 -13.46
C GLY A 78 -8.17 -12.24 -12.97
N ILE A 79 -8.55 -11.28 -13.84
CA ILE A 79 -8.49 -9.84 -13.52
C ILE A 79 -9.49 -9.51 -12.40
N ASN A 80 -8.98 -9.03 -11.29
CA ASN A 80 -9.79 -8.54 -10.19
C ASN A 80 -10.22 -7.08 -10.43
N TRP A 81 -11.33 -6.92 -11.17
CA TRP A 81 -11.89 -5.61 -11.49
C TRP A 81 -12.33 -4.83 -10.27
N ALA A 82 -12.76 -5.51 -9.20
CA ALA A 82 -13.18 -4.86 -7.96
C ALA A 82 -12.00 -4.10 -7.31
N THR A 83 -10.83 -4.72 -7.26
CA THR A 83 -9.59 -4.06 -6.82
C THR A 83 -9.26 -2.84 -7.66
N ILE A 84 -9.29 -2.96 -8.99
CA ILE A 84 -8.89 -1.89 -9.91
C ILE A 84 -9.83 -0.69 -9.77
N ILE A 85 -11.14 -0.93 -9.75
CA ILE A 85 -12.16 0.11 -9.60
C ILE A 85 -12.06 0.78 -8.22
N PHE A 86 -11.85 0.00 -7.17
CA PHE A 86 -11.70 0.53 -5.82
C PHE A 86 -10.46 1.43 -5.71
N ILE A 87 -9.31 0.98 -6.18
CA ILE A 87 -8.06 1.76 -6.17
C ILE A 87 -8.24 3.06 -6.96
N ALA A 88 -8.84 3.01 -8.16
CA ALA A 88 -9.13 4.20 -8.94
C ALA A 88 -10.03 5.19 -8.19
N GLY A 89 -11.06 4.67 -7.51
CA GLY A 89 -11.96 5.48 -6.70
C GLY A 89 -11.28 6.18 -5.53
N MET A 90 -10.43 5.44 -4.81
CA MET A 90 -9.64 5.99 -3.70
C MET A 90 -8.62 7.02 -4.18
N MET A 91 -7.96 6.81 -5.32
CA MET A 91 -7.05 7.81 -5.92
C MET A 91 -7.77 9.11 -6.23
N ILE A 92 -8.99 9.04 -6.78
CA ILE A 92 -9.82 10.24 -7.05
C ILE A 92 -10.13 10.99 -5.75
N MET A 93 -10.55 10.29 -4.71
CA MET A 93 -10.86 10.88 -3.41
C MET A 93 -9.64 11.59 -2.82
N VAL A 94 -8.52 10.90 -2.80
CA VAL A 94 -7.27 11.40 -2.21
C VAL A 94 -6.75 12.62 -2.98
N GLU A 95 -6.81 12.63 -4.31
CA GLU A 95 -6.45 13.80 -5.10
C GLU A 95 -7.39 14.99 -4.83
N GLY A 96 -8.69 14.73 -4.62
CA GLY A 96 -9.64 15.73 -4.17
C GLY A 96 -9.26 16.38 -2.84
N MET A 97 -8.85 15.56 -1.86
CA MET A 97 -8.36 16.02 -0.56
C MET A 97 -7.03 16.79 -0.67
N ALA A 98 -6.12 16.29 -1.49
CA ALA A 98 -4.82 16.92 -1.73
C ALA A 98 -4.98 18.32 -2.34
N ARG A 99 -5.88 18.46 -3.30
CA ARG A 99 -6.14 19.72 -3.97
C ARG A 99 -6.60 20.82 -3.01
N VAL A 100 -7.43 20.50 -2.03
CA VAL A 100 -7.91 21.47 -1.02
C VAL A 100 -6.91 21.71 0.12
N GLY A 101 -5.74 21.01 0.10
CA GLY A 101 -4.67 21.18 1.07
C GLY A 101 -4.89 20.45 2.40
N PHE A 102 -5.74 19.40 2.41
CA PHE A 102 -6.09 18.65 3.63
C PHE A 102 -4.84 18.08 4.33
N PHE A 103 -3.99 17.37 3.60
CA PHE A 103 -2.81 16.71 4.20
C PHE A 103 -1.82 17.71 4.79
N ARG A 104 -1.57 18.81 4.08
CA ARG A 104 -0.69 19.85 4.56
C ARG A 104 -1.25 20.51 5.82
N TRP A 105 -2.56 20.82 5.83
CA TRP A 105 -3.22 21.35 7.01
C TRP A 105 -3.09 20.41 8.21
N LEU A 106 -3.33 19.11 8.01
CA LEU A 106 -3.25 18.09 9.05
C LEU A 106 -1.84 18.02 9.65
N CYS A 107 -0.81 17.90 8.81
CA CYS A 107 0.57 17.81 9.25
C CYS A 107 1.01 19.06 10.02
N MET A 108 0.64 20.26 9.54
CA MET A 108 0.97 21.51 10.20
C MET A 108 0.22 21.69 11.52
N ALA A 109 -1.03 21.25 11.60
CA ALA A 109 -1.79 21.25 12.85
C ALA A 109 -1.14 20.36 13.91
N ILE A 110 -0.67 19.18 13.51
CA ILE A 110 0.04 18.23 14.39
C ILE A 110 1.41 18.77 14.79
N ALA A 111 2.19 19.33 13.86
CA ALA A 111 3.47 19.95 14.17
C ALA A 111 3.31 21.10 15.20
N LYS A 112 2.23 21.90 15.06
CA LYS A 112 1.87 22.95 16.03
C LYS A 112 1.51 22.37 17.40
N LEU A 113 0.76 21.26 17.44
CA LEU A 113 0.38 20.57 18.68
C LEU A 113 1.59 20.10 19.47
N VAL A 114 2.61 19.58 18.79
CA VAL A 114 3.88 19.13 19.39
C VAL A 114 4.90 20.27 19.52
N ARG A 115 4.45 21.53 19.36
CA ARG A 115 5.25 22.76 19.53
C ARG A 115 6.49 22.83 18.64
N TYR A 116 6.44 22.22 17.46
CA TYR A 116 7.53 22.16 16.49
C TYR A 116 8.84 21.55 17.02
N LYS A 117 8.79 20.70 18.02
CA LYS A 117 9.97 20.02 18.56
C LYS A 117 10.31 18.80 17.71
N PRO A 118 11.59 18.60 17.27
CA PRO A 118 11.94 17.54 16.32
C PRO A 118 11.64 16.12 16.83
N VAL A 119 11.94 15.80 18.08
CA VAL A 119 11.66 14.45 18.64
C VAL A 119 10.16 14.17 18.77
N PRO A 120 9.31 15.06 19.34
CA PRO A 120 7.87 14.92 19.28
C PRO A 120 7.30 14.88 17.86
N ILE A 121 7.87 15.61 16.88
CA ILE A 121 7.50 15.52 15.45
C ILE A 121 7.72 14.10 14.93
N LEU A 122 8.89 13.50 15.20
CA LEU A 122 9.18 12.12 14.81
C LEU A 122 8.04 11.18 15.24
N ILE A 123 7.70 11.17 16.54
CA ILE A 123 6.66 10.27 17.09
C ILE A 123 5.28 10.58 16.51
N ALA A 124 4.91 11.86 16.45
CA ALA A 124 3.61 12.28 15.95
C ALA A 124 3.44 11.94 14.46
N PHE A 125 4.47 12.15 13.64
CA PHE A 125 4.41 11.86 12.22
C PHE A 125 4.47 10.36 11.91
N MET A 126 5.16 9.56 12.73
CA MET A 126 5.07 8.10 12.70
C MET A 126 3.62 7.63 12.93
N LEU A 127 2.96 8.15 13.97
CA LEU A 127 1.57 7.79 14.27
C LEU A 127 0.62 8.23 13.16
N VAL A 128 0.77 9.46 12.67
CA VAL A 128 -0.06 10.00 11.59
C VAL A 128 0.15 9.22 10.29
N SER A 129 1.39 8.90 9.95
CA SER A 129 1.73 8.08 8.80
C SER A 129 1.02 6.72 8.87
N GLY A 130 1.14 6.02 10.01
CA GLY A 130 0.47 4.75 10.20
C GLY A 130 -1.06 4.84 10.15
N VAL A 131 -1.65 5.81 10.86
CA VAL A 131 -3.12 5.96 10.89
C VAL A 131 -3.68 6.36 9.51
N LEU A 132 -3.05 7.28 8.80
CA LEU A 132 -3.50 7.66 7.46
C LEU A 132 -3.39 6.51 6.48
N SER A 133 -2.29 5.72 6.54
CA SER A 133 -2.10 4.55 5.68
C SER A 133 -3.08 3.41 5.95
N MET A 134 -3.84 3.43 7.02
CA MET A 134 -4.95 2.49 7.20
C MET A 134 -6.12 2.73 6.21
N PHE A 135 -6.24 3.93 5.65
CA PHE A 135 -7.37 4.35 4.82
C PHE A 135 -6.96 4.87 3.45
N ILE A 136 -5.70 5.23 3.29
CA ILE A 136 -5.13 5.85 2.09
C ILE A 136 -3.85 5.09 1.78
N ASP A 137 -3.58 4.84 0.50
CA ASP A 137 -2.37 4.12 0.11
C ASP A 137 -1.09 4.77 0.63
N SER A 138 -0.13 3.93 1.01
CA SER A 138 1.13 4.34 1.63
C SER A 138 1.95 5.29 0.75
N ILE A 139 1.87 5.17 -0.57
CA ILE A 139 2.59 6.02 -1.52
C ILE A 139 2.13 7.47 -1.39
N THR A 140 0.82 7.67 -1.40
CA THR A 140 0.21 9.00 -1.29
C THR A 140 0.47 9.62 0.07
N VAL A 141 0.33 8.84 1.15
CA VAL A 141 0.64 9.32 2.51
C VAL A 141 2.06 9.83 2.58
N ILE A 142 3.04 9.06 2.11
CA ILE A 142 4.46 9.43 2.16
C ILE A 142 4.78 10.61 1.25
N LEU A 143 4.16 10.71 0.08
CA LEU A 143 4.36 11.87 -0.80
C LEU A 143 4.07 13.19 -0.08
N PHE A 144 2.99 13.26 0.70
CA PHE A 144 2.62 14.47 1.43
C PHE A 144 3.38 14.63 2.73
N LEU A 145 3.53 13.58 3.55
CA LEU A 145 4.23 13.68 4.82
C LEU A 145 5.70 14.05 4.63
N ALA A 146 6.42 13.34 3.77
CA ALA A 146 7.83 13.61 3.51
C ALA A 146 8.05 15.04 2.99
N ALA A 147 7.17 15.55 2.12
CA ALA A 147 7.26 16.94 1.65
C ALA A 147 7.10 17.95 2.79
N VAL A 148 6.13 17.75 3.69
CA VAL A 148 5.93 18.62 4.86
C VAL A 148 7.06 18.44 5.87
N THR A 149 7.58 17.25 6.05
CA THR A 149 8.74 16.98 6.92
C THR A 149 9.98 17.72 6.44
N VAL A 150 10.24 17.76 5.13
CA VAL A 150 11.35 18.57 4.57
C VAL A 150 11.10 20.06 4.82
N GLU A 151 9.87 20.55 4.59
CA GLU A 151 9.52 21.95 4.87
C GLU A 151 9.73 22.32 6.34
N LEU A 152 9.27 21.48 7.26
CA LEU A 152 9.47 21.67 8.70
C LEU A 152 10.93 21.60 9.10
N SER A 153 11.72 20.74 8.48
CA SER A 153 13.15 20.61 8.75
C SER A 153 13.91 21.88 8.44
N GLN A 154 13.53 22.60 7.39
CA GLN A 154 14.11 23.90 7.03
C GLN A 154 13.72 25.02 8.02
N ILE A 155 12.51 24.94 8.58
CA ILE A 155 12.01 25.93 9.55
C ILE A 155 12.64 25.70 10.92
N VAL A 156 12.70 24.47 11.38
CA VAL A 156 13.13 24.09 12.74
C VAL A 156 14.62 23.75 12.81
N ASN A 157 15.27 23.61 11.64
CA ASN A 157 16.69 23.28 11.48
C ASN A 157 17.09 21.91 12.04
N PHE A 158 16.42 20.84 11.58
CA PHE A 158 16.79 19.46 11.88
C PHE A 158 16.99 18.63 10.60
N ASN A 159 17.65 17.48 10.71
CA ASN A 159 17.81 16.55 9.59
C ASN A 159 16.47 15.82 9.30
N PRO A 160 15.84 15.97 8.10
CA PRO A 160 14.55 15.33 7.80
C PRO A 160 14.66 13.82 7.58
N VAL A 161 15.83 13.29 7.22
CA VAL A 161 16.02 11.89 6.83
C VAL A 161 15.53 10.90 7.89
N PRO A 162 15.87 11.03 9.20
CA PRO A 162 15.35 10.14 10.23
C PRO A 162 13.82 10.09 10.30
N VAL A 163 13.18 11.25 10.17
CA VAL A 163 11.72 11.35 10.25
C VAL A 163 11.09 10.72 9.01
N ILE A 164 11.58 11.05 7.81
CA ILE A 164 11.08 10.46 6.54
C ILE A 164 11.22 8.93 6.54
N MET A 165 12.35 8.40 7.00
CA MET A 165 12.56 6.96 7.09
C MET A 165 11.55 6.31 8.04
N ALA A 166 11.31 6.90 9.20
CA ALA A 166 10.34 6.40 10.16
C ALA A 166 8.90 6.50 9.65
N GLU A 167 8.55 7.60 8.93
CA GLU A 167 7.26 7.76 8.25
C GLU A 167 7.02 6.66 7.21
N ILE A 168 8.02 6.38 6.35
CA ILE A 168 7.95 5.31 5.34
C ILE A 168 7.63 3.97 6.00
N PHE A 169 8.37 3.61 7.05
CA PHE A 169 8.14 2.36 7.74
C PHE A 169 6.74 2.28 8.35
N CYS A 170 6.32 3.35 9.02
CA CYS A 170 5.01 3.41 9.66
C CYS A 170 3.86 3.47 8.66
N ALA A 171 4.06 4.04 7.46
CA ALA A 171 3.08 3.98 6.38
C ALA A 171 2.83 2.54 5.92
N ASN A 172 3.90 1.80 5.60
CA ASN A 172 3.77 0.40 5.20
C ASN A 172 3.18 -0.47 6.33
N LEU A 173 3.60 -0.23 7.59
CA LEU A 173 3.04 -0.93 8.75
C LEU A 173 1.56 -0.60 8.97
N GLY A 174 1.17 0.68 8.84
CA GLY A 174 -0.23 1.10 8.91
C GLY A 174 -1.06 0.54 7.74
N GLY A 175 -0.46 0.48 6.55
CA GLY A 175 -1.05 -0.14 5.36
C GLY A 175 -1.40 -1.61 5.59
N SER A 176 -0.55 -2.35 6.28
CA SER A 176 -0.81 -3.76 6.62
C SER A 176 -1.97 -3.98 7.61
N ALA A 177 -2.42 -2.92 8.29
CA ALA A 177 -3.44 -3.01 9.33
C ALA A 177 -4.87 -3.18 8.80
N THR A 178 -5.14 -2.80 7.57
CA THR A 178 -6.48 -2.82 6.98
C THR A 178 -6.48 -3.30 5.55
N MET A 179 -7.65 -3.65 5.05
CA MET A 179 -7.82 -4.05 3.65
C MET A 179 -7.45 -2.94 2.67
N CYS A 180 -7.64 -1.66 3.05
CA CYS A 180 -7.54 -0.52 2.13
C CYS A 180 -6.20 0.21 2.21
N GLY A 181 -5.36 -0.14 3.17
CA GLY A 181 -4.16 0.60 3.48
C GLY A 181 -3.03 0.41 2.47
N ASP A 182 -2.95 -0.76 1.86
CA ASP A 182 -1.93 -1.04 0.84
C ASP A 182 -2.50 -1.94 -0.27
N PRO A 183 -2.07 -1.79 -1.53
CA PRO A 183 -2.59 -2.57 -2.65
C PRO A 183 -2.56 -4.10 -2.47
N PRO A 184 -1.52 -4.74 -1.89
CA PRO A 184 -1.55 -6.17 -1.62
C PRO A 184 -2.75 -6.61 -0.78
N ASN A 185 -3.11 -5.84 0.25
CA ASN A 185 -4.23 -6.14 1.12
C ASN A 185 -5.57 -5.99 0.42
N ILE A 186 -5.69 -5.01 -0.49
CA ILE A 186 -6.89 -4.85 -1.32
C ILE A 186 -7.07 -6.09 -2.18
N ILE A 187 -6.00 -6.60 -2.80
CA ILE A 187 -6.03 -7.81 -3.63
C ILE A 187 -6.40 -9.02 -2.77
N ILE A 188 -5.74 -9.24 -1.63
CA ILE A 188 -6.04 -10.35 -0.72
C ILE A 188 -7.50 -10.29 -0.26
N GLY A 189 -7.96 -9.12 0.18
CA GLY A 189 -9.32 -8.94 0.68
C GLY A 189 -10.38 -9.19 -0.40
N THR A 190 -10.21 -8.62 -1.59
CA THR A 190 -11.17 -8.76 -2.69
C THR A 190 -11.16 -10.15 -3.33
N SER A 191 -9.99 -10.81 -3.40
CA SER A 191 -9.89 -12.17 -3.96
C SER A 191 -10.42 -13.24 -3.00
N LEU A 192 -10.18 -13.07 -1.70
CA LEU A 192 -10.56 -14.06 -0.69
C LEU A 192 -11.85 -13.71 0.07
N GLY A 193 -12.49 -12.59 -0.28
CA GLY A 193 -13.74 -12.15 0.32
C GLY A 193 -13.63 -11.66 1.77
N TYR A 194 -12.45 -11.16 2.19
CA TYR A 194 -12.28 -10.57 3.53
C TYR A 194 -12.68 -9.11 3.55
N SER A 195 -13.31 -8.73 4.66
CA SER A 195 -13.78 -7.38 4.89
C SER A 195 -12.69 -6.47 5.51
N PHE A 196 -12.93 -5.15 5.48
CA PHE A 196 -12.13 -4.18 6.21
C PHE A 196 -11.99 -4.55 7.71
N MET A 197 -13.09 -4.99 8.33
CA MET A 197 -13.10 -5.38 9.74
C MET A 197 -12.34 -6.68 10.00
N ASP A 198 -12.33 -7.61 9.05
CA ASP A 198 -11.51 -8.83 9.18
C ASP A 198 -10.02 -8.49 9.22
N PHE A 199 -9.54 -7.60 8.35
CA PHE A 199 -8.17 -7.10 8.42
C PHE A 199 -7.93 -6.36 9.73
N LEU A 200 -8.76 -5.38 10.09
CA LEU A 200 -8.57 -4.55 11.28
C LEU A 200 -8.49 -5.39 12.56
N THR A 201 -9.33 -6.42 12.69
CA THR A 201 -9.35 -7.28 13.88
C THR A 201 -8.25 -8.33 13.89
N ASN A 202 -7.65 -8.66 12.75
CA ASN A 202 -6.59 -9.66 12.62
C ASN A 202 -5.22 -9.00 12.41
N THR A 203 -4.93 -8.50 11.23
CA THR A 203 -3.65 -7.85 10.92
C THR A 203 -3.50 -6.50 11.63
N GLY A 204 -4.60 -5.75 11.82
CA GLY A 204 -4.60 -4.46 12.50
C GLY A 204 -4.13 -4.53 13.95
N LEU A 205 -4.50 -5.59 14.67
CA LEU A 205 -4.00 -5.80 16.05
C LEU A 205 -2.49 -6.10 16.04
N ALA A 206 -2.01 -6.94 15.12
CA ALA A 206 -0.59 -7.23 14.97
C ALA A 206 0.20 -5.96 14.61
N ALA A 207 -0.31 -5.17 13.67
CA ALA A 207 0.28 -3.90 13.27
C ALA A 207 0.29 -2.87 14.42
N GLY A 208 -0.79 -2.79 15.20
CA GLY A 208 -0.89 -1.93 16.38
C GLY A 208 0.14 -2.27 17.46
N ILE A 209 0.30 -3.55 17.78
CA ILE A 209 1.35 -4.02 18.70
C ILE A 209 2.72 -3.67 18.13
N SER A 210 2.97 -3.98 16.86
CA SER A 210 4.24 -3.70 16.19
C SER A 210 4.55 -2.21 16.15
N MET A 211 3.56 -1.34 15.99
CA MET A 211 3.72 0.11 15.98
C MET A 211 4.37 0.63 17.27
N LEU A 212 4.00 0.08 18.42
CA LEU A 212 4.61 0.46 19.70
C LEU A 212 6.11 0.14 19.74
N PHE A 213 6.49 -1.04 19.26
CA PHE A 213 7.90 -1.45 19.18
C PHE A 213 8.67 -0.63 18.15
N VAL A 214 8.06 -0.32 17.01
CA VAL A 214 8.65 0.48 15.94
C VAL A 214 8.89 1.92 16.40
N ILE A 215 7.93 2.52 17.11
CA ILE A 215 8.10 3.86 17.69
C ILE A 215 9.27 3.85 18.68
N ALA A 216 9.32 2.88 19.58
CA ALA A 216 10.42 2.76 20.53
C ALA A 216 11.77 2.56 19.80
N TYR A 217 11.82 1.72 18.79
CA TYR A 217 13.01 1.44 18.00
C TYR A 217 13.54 2.71 17.31
N PHE A 218 12.71 3.42 16.54
CA PHE A 218 13.15 4.64 15.84
C PHE A 218 13.43 5.79 16.80
N TYR A 219 12.71 5.88 17.91
CA TYR A 219 13.06 6.82 18.98
C TYR A 219 14.48 6.56 19.51
N LEU A 220 14.82 5.32 19.83
CA LEU A 220 16.15 4.96 20.32
C LEU A 220 17.24 5.22 19.27
N CYS A 221 16.94 4.99 17.99
CA CYS A 221 17.88 5.23 16.89
C CYS A 221 18.14 6.73 16.65
N PHE A 222 17.11 7.57 16.71
CA PHE A 222 17.16 8.92 16.15
C PHE A 222 17.01 10.06 17.15
N HIS A 223 16.61 9.80 18.41
CA HIS A 223 16.39 10.88 19.39
C HIS A 223 17.63 11.75 19.63
N LYS A 224 18.83 11.16 19.66
CA LYS A 224 20.08 11.92 19.86
C LYS A 224 20.36 12.85 18.69
N GLU A 225 20.22 12.37 17.45
CA GLU A 225 20.43 13.16 16.24
C GLU A 225 19.46 14.35 16.17
N LEU A 226 18.19 14.11 16.51
CA LEU A 226 17.13 15.12 16.47
C LEU A 226 17.21 16.11 17.65
N SER A 227 17.67 15.68 18.82
CA SER A 227 17.83 16.55 19.99
C SER A 227 18.95 17.59 19.82
N HIS A 228 20.00 17.30 19.04
CA HIS A 228 21.06 18.27 18.77
C HIS A 228 20.60 19.45 17.89
N GLY A 229 19.51 19.29 17.14
CA GLY A 229 18.86 20.38 16.41
C GLY A 229 18.06 21.36 17.30
N GLU A 230 17.76 20.99 18.55
CA GLU A 230 16.95 21.80 19.48
C GLU A 230 17.67 23.05 20.05
N GLN A 231 18.97 23.25 19.79
CA GLN A 231 19.77 24.28 20.44
C GLN A 231 19.64 25.68 19.85
N ALA A 232 18.85 25.93 18.82
CA ALA A 232 18.57 27.27 18.32
C ALA A 232 17.30 27.83 18.99
N PRO A 233 17.39 28.90 19.83
CA PRO A 233 16.17 29.50 20.38
C PRO A 233 15.31 30.05 19.26
N LEU A 234 14.06 29.63 19.21
CA LEU A 234 13.01 30.14 18.33
C LEU A 234 12.74 31.61 18.67
N GLY A 235 13.62 32.52 18.18
CA GLY A 235 13.41 33.94 18.32
C GLY A 235 12.15 34.42 17.58
N GLU A 236 11.62 35.58 17.97
CA GLU A 236 10.43 36.22 17.38
C GLU A 236 10.46 36.33 15.85
N LYS A 237 11.66 36.37 15.24
CA LYS A 237 11.87 36.35 13.79
C LYS A 237 11.40 35.04 13.11
N MET A 238 11.37 33.91 13.84
CA MET A 238 10.92 32.62 13.30
C MET A 238 9.40 32.49 13.31
N ARG A 239 8.68 33.10 14.25
CA ARG A 239 7.21 33.16 14.22
C ARG A 239 6.68 33.82 12.94
N HIS A 240 7.38 34.81 12.43
CA HIS A 240 7.05 35.44 11.14
C HIS A 240 7.43 34.56 9.94
N ARG A 241 8.54 33.81 9.98
CA ARG A 241 8.94 32.90 8.88
C ARG A 241 8.06 31.64 8.77
N VAL A 242 7.64 31.07 9.89
CA VAL A 242 6.69 29.93 9.89
C VAL A 242 5.39 30.29 9.18
N GLY A 243 4.97 31.56 9.24
CA GLY A 243 3.84 32.06 8.47
C GLY A 243 4.08 32.21 6.97
N THR A 244 5.33 32.33 6.52
CA THR A 244 5.66 32.74 5.14
C THR A 244 6.16 31.60 4.24
N VAL A 245 6.72 30.51 4.82
CA VAL A 245 7.34 29.40 4.05
C VAL A 245 6.31 28.34 3.64
N VAL A 246 5.11 28.39 4.17
CA VAL A 246 4.09 27.34 4.06
C VAL A 246 3.32 27.33 2.72
N THR A 247 3.77 28.01 1.64
CA THR A 247 3.01 28.16 0.40
C THR A 247 3.67 27.73 -0.91
N GLY A 248 4.65 26.83 -0.90
CA GLY A 248 5.36 26.48 -2.14
C GLY A 248 4.95 25.13 -2.73
N HIS A 249 4.03 25.09 -3.70
CA HIS A 249 4.24 24.28 -4.89
C HIS A 249 5.63 24.60 -5.45
N VAL A 250 6.29 23.61 -6.04
CA VAL A 250 7.56 23.72 -6.78
C VAL A 250 7.64 25.02 -7.60
N ALA A 251 7.97 26.09 -6.96
CA ALA A 251 8.49 27.40 -7.37
C ALA A 251 8.16 28.37 -6.25
N ALA A 252 9.18 28.79 -5.51
CA ALA A 252 9.01 29.74 -4.39
C ALA A 252 8.45 31.06 -4.89
N ASP A 253 7.15 31.25 -4.71
CA ASP A 253 6.53 32.56 -4.70
C ASP A 253 6.32 32.95 -3.23
N THR A 254 7.24 33.74 -2.71
CA THR A 254 7.35 34.16 -1.30
C THR A 254 6.25 35.15 -0.86
N SER A 255 5.21 35.33 -1.65
CA SER A 255 4.18 36.37 -1.43
C SER A 255 2.86 35.91 -0.83
N LYS A 256 2.71 34.61 -0.48
CA LYS A 256 1.42 34.09 0.04
C LYS A 256 1.44 33.81 1.55
N PRO A 257 0.35 34.16 2.28
CA PRO A 257 0.27 34.04 3.75
C PRO A 257 0.14 32.60 4.27
N PRO A 258 0.30 32.37 5.61
CA PRO A 258 0.33 31.05 6.24
C PRO A 258 -0.95 30.26 5.97
N VAL A 259 -0.86 28.92 5.96
CA VAL A 259 -1.92 27.92 5.66
C VAL A 259 -3.33 28.45 5.85
N THR A 260 -3.79 29.28 4.94
CA THR A 260 -5.19 29.62 4.82
C THR A 260 -5.79 28.64 3.82
N ILE A 261 -6.67 27.79 4.33
CA ILE A 261 -7.52 26.95 3.47
C ILE A 261 -8.26 27.92 2.55
N THR A 262 -7.81 28.01 1.30
CA THR A 262 -8.34 28.97 0.32
C THR A 262 -9.78 28.63 -0.05
N ASP A 263 -10.07 27.33 -0.13
CA ASP A 263 -11.41 26.77 -0.38
C ASP A 263 -11.91 26.02 0.87
N LYS A 264 -12.48 26.76 1.81
CA LYS A 264 -13.04 26.18 3.04
C LYS A 264 -14.19 25.22 2.75
N LYS A 265 -15.04 25.51 1.76
CA LYS A 265 -16.17 24.64 1.39
C LYS A 265 -15.67 23.33 0.82
N GLY A 266 -14.75 23.37 -0.14
CA GLY A 266 -14.14 22.17 -0.72
C GLY A 266 -13.40 21.35 0.34
N PHE A 267 -12.71 22.00 1.30
CA PHE A 267 -12.03 21.33 2.40
C PHE A 267 -13.00 20.52 3.29
N TYR A 268 -14.08 21.14 3.77
CA TYR A 268 -15.07 20.44 4.60
C TYR A 268 -15.81 19.36 3.82
N MET A 269 -16.10 19.57 2.55
CA MET A 269 -16.71 18.55 1.69
C MET A 269 -15.78 17.36 1.50
N SER A 270 -14.50 17.58 1.19
CA SER A 270 -13.51 16.50 1.04
C SER A 270 -13.31 15.74 2.35
N ALA A 271 -13.26 16.44 3.49
CA ALA A 271 -13.17 15.80 4.80
C ALA A 271 -14.42 14.97 5.12
N ALA A 272 -15.61 15.47 4.77
CA ALA A 272 -16.87 14.73 4.96
C ALA A 272 -16.94 13.49 4.05
N ILE A 273 -16.49 13.59 2.78
CA ILE A 273 -16.43 12.47 1.85
C ILE A 273 -15.44 11.41 2.36
N PHE A 274 -14.28 11.82 2.88
CA PHE A 274 -13.33 10.90 3.50
C PHE A 274 -13.93 10.19 4.73
N ALA A 275 -14.57 10.93 5.63
CA ALA A 275 -15.24 10.33 6.78
C ALA A 275 -16.36 9.36 6.35
N LEU A 276 -17.11 9.69 5.30
CA LEU A 276 -18.11 8.80 4.73
C LEU A 276 -17.45 7.53 4.14
N ALA A 277 -16.34 7.66 3.42
CA ALA A 277 -15.59 6.50 2.91
C ALA A 277 -15.17 5.56 4.03
N VAL A 278 -14.61 6.10 5.12
CA VAL A 278 -14.23 5.33 6.32
C VAL A 278 -15.44 4.60 6.90
N VAL A 279 -16.57 5.27 7.07
CA VAL A 279 -17.81 4.64 7.59
C VAL A 279 -18.29 3.51 6.66
N LEU A 280 -18.34 3.75 5.36
CA LEU A 280 -18.75 2.74 4.38
C LEU A 280 -17.82 1.53 4.39
N LEU A 281 -16.50 1.74 4.49
CA LEU A 281 -15.52 0.65 4.57
C LEU A 281 -15.64 -0.15 5.86
N ILE A 282 -15.91 0.49 7.00
CA ILE A 282 -16.13 -0.22 8.27
C ILE A 282 -17.42 -1.04 8.22
N THR A 283 -18.46 -0.54 7.57
CA THR A 283 -19.79 -1.15 7.56
C THR A 283 -20.08 -2.02 6.33
N HIS A 284 -19.14 -2.14 5.38
CA HIS A 284 -19.41 -2.79 4.10
C HIS A 284 -19.86 -4.26 4.24
N ALA A 285 -19.29 -5.00 5.18
CA ALA A 285 -19.69 -6.39 5.44
C ALA A 285 -21.14 -6.51 5.94
N GLN A 286 -21.63 -5.49 6.69
CA GLN A 286 -23.01 -5.48 7.21
C GLN A 286 -24.00 -4.93 6.20
N THR A 287 -23.58 -4.00 5.35
CA THR A 287 -24.43 -3.37 4.35
C THR A 287 -24.54 -4.17 3.05
N GLY A 288 -23.64 -5.12 2.82
CA GLY A 288 -23.52 -5.86 1.56
C GLY A 288 -22.97 -5.04 0.38
N LEU A 289 -22.53 -3.81 0.62
CA LEU A 289 -21.92 -2.97 -0.41
C LEU A 289 -20.49 -3.45 -0.69
N THR A 290 -20.19 -3.76 -1.94
CA THR A 290 -18.83 -4.18 -2.31
C THR A 290 -17.85 -3.02 -2.32
N VAL A 291 -16.55 -3.31 -2.24
CA VAL A 291 -15.52 -2.28 -2.34
C VAL A 291 -15.54 -1.56 -3.71
N ALA A 292 -15.91 -2.26 -4.78
CA ALA A 292 -16.09 -1.67 -6.11
C ALA A 292 -17.19 -0.59 -6.10
N PHE A 293 -18.33 -0.87 -5.44
CA PHE A 293 -19.38 0.12 -5.26
C PHE A 293 -18.90 1.31 -4.44
N ILE A 294 -18.26 1.06 -3.30
CA ILE A 294 -17.76 2.13 -2.41
C ILE A 294 -16.77 3.02 -3.15
N GLY A 295 -15.78 2.44 -3.83
CA GLY A 295 -14.80 3.20 -4.61
C GLY A 295 -15.47 4.07 -5.68
N THR A 296 -16.39 3.50 -6.46
CA THR A 296 -17.13 4.24 -7.50
C THR A 296 -17.99 5.36 -6.92
N PHE A 297 -18.72 5.07 -5.84
CA PHE A 297 -19.60 6.04 -5.19
C PHE A 297 -18.82 7.23 -4.62
N ILE A 298 -17.73 6.98 -3.91
CA ILE A 298 -16.86 8.00 -3.33
C ILE A 298 -16.16 8.82 -4.43
N ALA A 299 -15.74 8.16 -5.52
CA ALA A 299 -15.19 8.86 -6.68
C ALA A 299 -16.20 9.85 -7.28
N LEU A 300 -17.43 9.39 -7.52
CA LEU A 300 -18.50 10.25 -8.05
C LEU A 300 -18.79 11.43 -7.14
N LEU A 301 -18.92 11.20 -5.82
CA LEU A 301 -19.13 12.29 -4.86
C LEU A 301 -17.98 13.29 -4.88
N THR A 302 -16.73 12.82 -4.96
CA THR A 302 -15.55 13.69 -5.01
C THR A 302 -15.52 14.53 -6.29
N LEU A 303 -15.80 13.92 -7.44
CA LEU A 303 -15.86 14.65 -8.71
C LEU A 303 -16.99 15.68 -8.75
N LEU A 304 -18.16 15.33 -8.21
CA LEU A 304 -19.28 16.27 -8.09
C LEU A 304 -18.91 17.44 -7.15
N ALA A 305 -18.26 17.15 -6.02
CA ALA A 305 -17.79 18.17 -5.09
C ALA A 305 -16.72 19.10 -5.71
N ALA A 306 -15.86 18.55 -6.58
CA ALA A 306 -14.83 19.31 -7.29
C ALA A 306 -15.39 20.25 -8.36
N GLY A 307 -16.57 19.97 -8.91
CA GLY A 307 -17.24 20.80 -9.92
C GLY A 307 -16.37 21.09 -11.14
N SER A 308 -16.04 22.35 -11.40
CA SER A 308 -15.21 22.77 -12.54
C SER A 308 -13.79 22.19 -12.53
N HIS A 309 -13.30 21.71 -11.38
CA HIS A 309 -11.95 21.15 -11.21
C HIS A 309 -11.87 19.63 -11.41
N MET A 310 -12.98 18.99 -11.79
CA MET A 310 -13.03 17.55 -12.06
C MET A 310 -11.93 17.10 -13.03
N SER A 311 -11.69 17.84 -14.12
CA SER A 311 -10.67 17.50 -15.11
C SER A 311 -9.25 17.56 -14.58
N GLU A 312 -8.99 18.40 -13.57
CA GLU A 312 -7.67 18.49 -12.91
C GLU A 312 -7.41 17.24 -12.06
N ILE A 313 -8.43 16.78 -11.31
CA ILE A 313 -8.35 15.56 -10.51
C ILE A 313 -8.12 14.34 -11.43
N LEU A 314 -8.94 14.20 -12.48
CA LEU A 314 -8.83 13.06 -13.41
C LEU A 314 -7.48 12.98 -14.11
N LYS A 315 -6.86 14.12 -14.45
CA LYS A 315 -5.52 14.15 -15.09
C LYS A 315 -4.38 13.71 -14.17
N LYS A 316 -4.59 13.75 -12.85
CA LYS A 316 -3.58 13.40 -11.86
C LYS A 316 -3.68 11.96 -11.35
N ILE A 317 -4.70 11.22 -11.78
CA ILE A 317 -4.84 9.80 -11.46
C ILE A 317 -3.66 9.04 -12.06
N ASP A 318 -3.10 8.14 -11.29
CA ASP A 318 -2.04 7.24 -11.76
C ASP A 318 -2.62 6.08 -12.58
N TYR A 319 -2.96 6.38 -13.84
CA TYR A 319 -3.43 5.37 -14.79
C TYR A 319 -2.39 4.28 -15.07
N LYS A 320 -1.09 4.59 -14.87
CA LYS A 320 -0.01 3.61 -15.08
C LYS A 320 -0.11 2.48 -14.08
N THR A 321 -0.39 2.80 -12.83
CA THR A 321 -0.62 1.79 -11.80
C THR A 321 -1.88 0.94 -12.08
N LEU A 322 -2.97 1.53 -12.56
CA LEU A 322 -4.16 0.75 -12.93
C LEU A 322 -3.89 -0.21 -14.10
N LEU A 323 -3.17 0.25 -15.12
CA LEU A 323 -2.76 -0.58 -16.26
C LEU A 323 -1.76 -1.68 -15.84
N PHE A 324 -0.86 -1.38 -14.91
CA PHE A 324 0.03 -2.36 -14.32
C PHE A 324 -0.74 -3.53 -13.69
N PHE A 325 -1.81 -3.25 -12.92
CA PHE A 325 -2.64 -4.29 -12.33
C PHE A 325 -3.32 -5.16 -13.38
N ILE A 326 -3.85 -4.59 -14.47
CA ILE A 326 -4.47 -5.36 -15.55
C ILE A 326 -3.48 -6.37 -16.12
N GLY A 327 -2.29 -5.91 -16.49
CA GLY A 327 -1.25 -6.79 -17.05
C GLY A 327 -0.79 -7.86 -16.06
N LEU A 328 -0.62 -7.49 -14.79
CA LEU A 328 -0.24 -8.40 -13.72
C LEU A 328 -1.26 -9.54 -13.53
N PHE A 329 -2.54 -9.21 -13.40
CA PHE A 329 -3.59 -10.22 -13.21
C PHE A 329 -3.69 -11.18 -14.41
N ILE A 330 -3.45 -10.72 -15.64
CA ILE A 330 -3.41 -11.60 -16.82
C ILE A 330 -2.26 -12.60 -16.70
N VAL A 331 -1.07 -12.15 -16.29
CA VAL A 331 0.10 -13.04 -16.16
C VAL A 331 -0.09 -14.04 -15.03
N VAL A 332 -0.61 -13.61 -13.88
CA VAL A 332 -0.91 -14.48 -12.74
C VAL A 332 -2.00 -15.49 -13.09
N GLY A 333 -3.07 -15.07 -13.76
CA GLY A 333 -4.10 -15.96 -14.28
C GLY A 333 -3.56 -17.04 -15.23
N GLY A 334 -2.51 -16.70 -16.00
CA GLY A 334 -1.81 -17.68 -16.82
C GLY A 334 -1.05 -18.74 -16.01
N LEU A 335 -0.46 -18.38 -14.90
CA LEU A 335 0.16 -19.34 -13.98
C LEU A 335 -0.90 -20.24 -13.32
N GLU A 336 -2.02 -19.66 -12.91
CA GLU A 336 -3.15 -20.36 -12.32
C GLU A 336 -3.73 -21.39 -13.30
N GLN A 337 -4.13 -20.96 -14.49
CA GLN A 337 -4.73 -21.83 -15.53
C GLN A 337 -3.77 -22.93 -16.02
N THR A 338 -2.47 -22.77 -15.86
CA THR A 338 -1.49 -23.80 -16.19
C THR A 338 -1.17 -24.77 -15.02
N GLY A 339 -1.74 -24.54 -13.82
CA GLY A 339 -1.51 -25.38 -12.63
C GLY A 339 -0.12 -25.27 -11.99
N ILE A 340 0.64 -24.22 -12.30
CA ILE A 340 1.97 -24.00 -11.72
C ILE A 340 1.85 -23.63 -10.23
N LEU A 341 0.81 -22.90 -9.87
CA LEU A 341 0.62 -22.44 -8.49
C LEU A 341 0.32 -23.62 -7.55
N ASP A 342 -0.37 -24.67 -8.05
CA ASP A 342 -0.60 -25.91 -7.32
C ASP A 342 0.71 -26.68 -7.02
N ILE A 343 1.66 -26.64 -7.94
CA ILE A 343 2.99 -27.26 -7.74
C ILE A 343 3.74 -26.55 -6.60
N ILE A 344 3.67 -25.22 -6.55
CA ILE A 344 4.27 -24.42 -5.47
C ILE A 344 3.58 -24.73 -4.14
N ALA A 345 2.26 -24.76 -4.11
CA ALA A 345 1.47 -25.12 -2.93
C ALA A 345 1.84 -26.52 -2.41
N ALA A 346 1.89 -27.52 -3.30
CA ALA A 346 2.28 -28.87 -2.94
C ALA A 346 3.72 -28.94 -2.40
N PHE A 347 4.64 -28.13 -2.90
CA PHE A 347 6.00 -28.03 -2.40
C PHE A 347 6.04 -27.47 -0.96
N ILE A 348 5.31 -26.38 -0.69
CA ILE A 348 5.18 -25.79 0.65
C ILE A 348 4.54 -26.80 1.61
N GLY A 349 3.47 -27.48 1.19
CA GLY A 349 2.80 -28.51 1.97
C GLY A 349 3.71 -29.67 2.37
N ARG A 350 4.60 -30.10 1.46
CA ARG A 350 5.60 -31.15 1.75
C ARG A 350 6.65 -30.71 2.76
N ILE A 351 7.22 -29.51 2.60
CA ILE A 351 8.27 -28.99 3.51
C ILE A 351 7.69 -28.76 4.91
N SER A 352 6.46 -28.28 5.00
CA SER A 352 5.79 -28.02 6.28
C SER A 352 5.30 -29.28 6.98
N HIS A 353 5.30 -30.43 6.31
CA HIS A 353 4.74 -31.70 6.82
C HIS A 353 3.30 -31.55 7.33
N GLY A 354 2.51 -30.67 6.76
CA GLY A 354 1.15 -30.35 7.23
C GLY A 354 1.09 -29.54 8.54
N ASN A 355 2.23 -29.09 9.06
CA ASN A 355 2.28 -28.32 10.30
C ASN A 355 1.97 -26.85 10.05
N MET A 356 0.88 -26.35 10.64
CA MET A 356 0.40 -24.98 10.47
C MET A 356 1.41 -23.93 10.95
N MET A 357 2.10 -24.16 12.07
CA MET A 357 3.14 -23.21 12.55
C MET A 357 4.26 -23.04 11.54
N VAL A 358 4.70 -24.15 10.93
CA VAL A 358 5.76 -24.12 9.91
C VAL A 358 5.27 -23.44 8.64
N MET A 359 4.03 -23.68 8.21
CA MET A 359 3.43 -23.01 7.04
C MET A 359 3.36 -21.50 7.25
N VAL A 360 2.87 -21.05 8.40
CA VAL A 360 2.83 -19.63 8.78
C VAL A 360 4.23 -19.03 8.73
N ALA A 361 5.22 -19.67 9.35
CA ALA A 361 6.60 -19.18 9.31
C ALA A 361 7.12 -19.10 7.88
N ILE A 362 6.94 -20.15 7.06
CA ILE A 362 7.36 -20.16 5.65
C ILE A 362 6.70 -18.98 4.91
N ILE A 363 5.39 -18.82 5.00
CA ILE A 363 4.67 -17.78 4.27
C ILE A 363 5.10 -16.39 4.72
N VAL A 364 5.13 -16.09 6.02
CA VAL A 364 5.54 -14.77 6.55
C VAL A 364 6.97 -14.42 6.11
N TRP A 365 7.92 -15.34 6.31
CA TRP A 365 9.33 -15.04 6.08
C TRP A 365 9.73 -15.07 4.61
N ILE A 366 9.17 -16.00 3.81
CA ILE A 366 9.42 -16.00 2.35
C ILE A 366 8.77 -14.78 1.71
N SER A 367 7.53 -14.43 2.10
CA SER A 367 6.87 -13.22 1.63
C SER A 367 7.66 -11.98 2.02
N GLY A 368 8.13 -11.91 3.26
CA GLY A 368 8.95 -10.79 3.75
C GLY A 368 10.27 -10.65 2.99
N PHE A 369 10.96 -11.77 2.77
CA PHE A 369 12.21 -11.77 2.01
C PHE A 369 12.00 -11.40 0.54
N ALA A 370 11.01 -12.01 -0.12
CA ALA A 370 10.73 -11.74 -1.53
C ALA A 370 10.28 -10.28 -1.73
N SER A 371 9.39 -9.78 -0.88
CA SER A 371 8.90 -8.41 -0.94
C SER A 371 9.97 -7.36 -0.65
N ALA A 372 11.05 -7.71 0.03
CA ALA A 372 12.18 -6.81 0.22
C ALA A 372 12.91 -6.44 -1.09
N PHE A 373 12.84 -7.30 -2.11
CA PHE A 373 13.54 -7.11 -3.39
C PHE A 373 12.60 -6.98 -4.59
N VAL A 374 11.39 -7.45 -4.44
CA VAL A 374 10.33 -7.41 -5.46
C VAL A 374 9.17 -6.61 -4.89
N ASP A 375 8.55 -5.77 -5.70
CA ASP A 375 7.36 -5.01 -5.28
C ASP A 375 6.32 -5.95 -4.65
N ASN A 376 5.75 -5.55 -3.51
CA ASN A 376 4.82 -6.34 -2.70
C ASN A 376 3.56 -6.76 -3.47
N ILE A 377 3.13 -5.96 -4.43
CA ILE A 377 1.89 -6.17 -5.20
C ILE A 377 1.94 -7.45 -6.07
N PRO A 378 2.89 -7.60 -7.01
CA PRO A 378 2.95 -8.80 -7.85
C PRO A 378 3.21 -10.08 -7.06
N PHE A 379 3.95 -9.97 -5.95
CA PHE A 379 4.19 -11.12 -5.08
C PHE A 379 2.90 -11.57 -4.39
N ALA A 380 2.14 -10.65 -3.77
CA ALA A 380 0.87 -10.97 -3.13
C ALA A 380 -0.14 -11.58 -4.12
N ALA A 381 -0.33 -10.96 -5.29
CA ALA A 381 -1.23 -11.46 -6.32
C ALA A 381 -0.91 -12.91 -6.74
N THR A 382 0.39 -13.24 -6.85
CA THR A 382 0.82 -14.60 -7.20
C THR A 382 0.61 -15.61 -6.08
N MET A 383 0.77 -15.18 -4.82
CA MET A 383 0.68 -16.07 -3.67
C MET A 383 -0.76 -16.37 -3.24
N ILE A 384 -1.75 -15.58 -3.63
CA ILE A 384 -3.16 -15.83 -3.28
C ILE A 384 -3.63 -17.21 -3.74
N PRO A 385 -3.56 -17.58 -5.03
CA PRO A 385 -3.97 -18.91 -5.45
C PRO A 385 -3.10 -20.03 -4.83
N VAL A 386 -1.84 -19.74 -4.50
CA VAL A 386 -0.96 -20.70 -3.81
C VAL A 386 -1.48 -21.03 -2.41
N ILE A 387 -1.88 -20.00 -1.63
CA ILE A 387 -2.41 -20.24 -0.28
C ILE A 387 -3.81 -20.85 -0.32
N GLU A 388 -4.63 -20.57 -1.33
CA GLU A 388 -5.91 -21.23 -1.55
C GLU A 388 -5.73 -22.73 -1.83
N SER A 389 -4.86 -23.07 -2.78
CA SER A 389 -4.52 -24.47 -3.10
C SER A 389 -3.89 -25.18 -1.90
N LEU A 390 -3.03 -24.49 -1.13
CA LEU A 390 -2.42 -25.04 0.09
C LEU A 390 -3.50 -25.30 1.15
N ALA A 391 -4.41 -24.37 1.37
CA ALA A 391 -5.50 -24.53 2.33
C ALA A 391 -6.41 -25.71 1.96
N ALA A 392 -6.79 -25.81 0.68
CA ALA A 392 -7.63 -26.88 0.19
C ALA A 392 -6.95 -28.26 0.26
N SER A 393 -5.66 -28.35 -0.14
CA SER A 393 -4.94 -29.63 -0.20
C SER A 393 -4.48 -30.14 1.17
N GLN A 394 -4.19 -29.26 2.14
CA GLN A 394 -3.72 -29.65 3.47
C GLN A 394 -4.82 -29.56 4.54
N GLY A 395 -6.02 -29.06 4.20
CA GLY A 395 -7.09 -28.89 5.17
C GLY A 395 -6.80 -27.86 6.27
N VAL A 396 -5.98 -26.84 5.95
CA VAL A 396 -5.58 -25.80 6.90
C VAL A 396 -6.39 -24.51 6.72
N SER A 397 -6.40 -23.66 7.75
CA SER A 397 -7.18 -22.42 7.76
C SER A 397 -6.67 -21.39 6.75
N LEU A 398 -7.43 -21.13 5.69
CA LEU A 398 -7.13 -20.12 4.67
C LEU A 398 -6.97 -18.70 5.28
N PRO A 399 -7.85 -18.23 6.20
CA PRO A 399 -7.66 -16.94 6.83
C PRO A 399 -6.27 -16.75 7.47
N VAL A 400 -5.76 -17.77 8.17
CA VAL A 400 -4.45 -17.70 8.84
C VAL A 400 -3.31 -17.55 7.82
N LEU A 401 -3.41 -18.26 6.69
CA LEU A 401 -2.44 -18.13 5.59
C LEU A 401 -2.54 -16.74 4.92
N ALA A 402 -3.76 -16.21 4.77
CA ALA A 402 -3.98 -14.87 4.23
C ALA A 402 -3.37 -13.77 5.11
N TRP A 403 -3.57 -13.84 6.43
CA TRP A 403 -2.95 -12.89 7.37
C TRP A 403 -1.43 -13.01 7.38
N SER A 404 -0.92 -14.23 7.23
CA SER A 404 0.52 -14.48 7.10
C SER A 404 1.09 -13.85 5.84
N LEU A 405 0.40 -13.98 4.71
CA LEU A 405 0.79 -13.37 3.44
C LEU A 405 0.75 -11.85 3.52
N ALA A 406 -0.35 -11.27 4.02
CA ALA A 406 -0.52 -9.83 4.15
C ALA A 406 0.60 -9.19 4.98
N MET A 407 0.82 -9.69 6.20
CA MET A 407 1.87 -9.17 7.09
C MET A 407 3.28 -9.40 6.51
N GLY A 408 3.51 -10.54 5.88
CA GLY A 408 4.81 -10.84 5.27
C GLY A 408 5.14 -9.89 4.13
N THR A 409 4.22 -9.68 3.20
CA THR A 409 4.44 -8.84 2.01
C THR A 409 4.61 -7.36 2.35
N ASP A 410 3.73 -6.80 3.16
CA ASP A 410 3.75 -5.36 3.46
C ASP A 410 4.96 -4.98 4.30
N ILE A 411 5.28 -5.77 5.32
CA ILE A 411 6.41 -5.49 6.20
C ILE A 411 7.74 -5.76 5.50
N GLY A 412 7.82 -6.85 4.72
CA GLY A 412 9.01 -7.18 3.95
C GLY A 412 9.40 -6.09 2.97
N GLY A 413 8.41 -5.48 2.31
CA GLY A 413 8.60 -4.35 1.41
C GLY A 413 9.30 -3.16 2.05
N SER A 414 9.21 -2.98 3.36
CA SER A 414 9.89 -1.89 4.08
C SER A 414 11.41 -2.07 4.21
N ALA A 415 11.94 -3.29 4.04
CA ALA A 415 13.33 -3.62 4.38
C ALA A 415 14.37 -2.96 3.46
N THR A 416 14.04 -2.73 2.18
CA THR A 416 14.95 -2.14 1.19
C THR A 416 14.36 -0.91 0.51
N PRO A 417 15.19 -0.04 -0.10
CA PRO A 417 14.69 1.15 -0.82
C PRO A 417 13.72 0.86 -1.97
N ILE A 418 13.75 -0.34 -2.55
CA ILE A 418 12.95 -0.72 -3.73
C ILE A 418 11.82 -1.70 -3.42
N GLY A 419 11.75 -2.22 -2.19
CA GLY A 419 10.77 -3.26 -1.82
C GLY A 419 9.32 -2.79 -1.79
N ALA A 420 9.08 -1.48 -1.62
CA ALA A 420 7.75 -0.89 -1.73
C ALA A 420 7.82 0.47 -2.43
N SER A 421 6.79 0.81 -3.18
CA SER A 421 6.72 2.07 -3.93
C SER A 421 6.75 3.31 -3.02
N ALA A 422 6.20 3.23 -1.79
CA ALA A 422 6.28 4.29 -0.78
C ALA A 422 7.73 4.63 -0.39
N ASN A 423 8.62 3.62 -0.33
CA ASN A 423 10.04 3.82 -0.02
C ASN A 423 10.71 4.67 -1.11
N VAL A 424 10.47 4.30 -2.38
CA VAL A 424 11.02 5.02 -3.53
C VAL A 424 10.58 6.48 -3.52
N VAL A 425 9.28 6.72 -3.30
CA VAL A 425 8.72 8.09 -3.26
C VAL A 425 9.30 8.92 -2.11
N GLY A 426 9.32 8.38 -0.90
CA GLY A 426 9.86 9.11 0.26
C GLY A 426 11.35 9.44 0.11
N LEU A 427 12.13 8.49 -0.41
CA LEU A 427 13.55 8.70 -0.70
C LEU A 427 13.78 9.69 -1.85
N ALA A 428 12.93 9.67 -2.88
CA ALA A 428 12.98 10.64 -3.97
C ALA A 428 12.69 12.06 -3.48
N VAL A 429 11.72 12.24 -2.57
CA VAL A 429 11.43 13.54 -1.93
C VAL A 429 12.64 14.02 -1.15
N ALA A 430 13.25 13.18 -0.31
CA ALA A 430 14.45 13.52 0.44
C ALA A 430 15.62 13.92 -0.48
N ASN A 431 15.87 13.13 -1.52
CA ASN A 431 16.95 13.36 -2.48
C ASN A 431 16.76 14.67 -3.26
N LYS A 432 15.55 14.96 -3.73
CA LYS A 432 15.20 16.20 -4.44
C LYS A 432 15.52 17.46 -3.63
N HIS A 433 15.47 17.38 -2.31
CA HIS A 433 15.73 18.50 -1.40
C HIS A 433 17.15 18.49 -0.81
N GLY A 434 18.08 17.73 -1.39
CA GLY A 434 19.49 17.72 -1.01
C GLY A 434 19.84 16.81 0.18
N HIS A 435 18.94 15.88 0.54
CA HIS A 435 19.13 14.91 1.61
C HIS A 435 19.19 13.47 1.08
N PRO A 436 20.19 13.07 0.27
CA PRO A 436 20.25 11.74 -0.31
C PRO A 436 20.46 10.67 0.77
N VAL A 437 19.73 9.58 0.64
CA VAL A 437 19.84 8.41 1.52
C VAL A 437 20.47 7.27 0.73
N THR A 438 21.65 6.83 1.17
CA THR A 438 22.32 5.69 0.54
C THR A 438 21.62 4.38 0.90
N TRP A 439 21.71 3.37 0.01
CA TRP A 439 21.17 2.04 0.23
C TRP A 439 21.59 1.46 1.59
N GLY A 440 22.88 1.51 1.91
CA GLY A 440 23.39 0.99 3.18
C GLY A 440 22.83 1.74 4.40
N LYS A 441 22.65 3.07 4.33
CA LYS A 441 22.04 3.85 5.42
C LYS A 441 20.58 3.45 5.61
N TYR A 442 19.82 3.27 4.55
CA TYR A 442 18.43 2.85 4.61
C TYR A 442 18.31 1.46 5.24
N CYS A 443 18.98 0.45 4.66
CA CYS A 443 18.89 -0.94 5.13
C CYS A 443 19.39 -1.12 6.58
N ARG A 444 20.36 -0.32 7.02
CA ARG A 444 20.87 -0.36 8.40
C ARG A 444 19.77 -0.16 9.45
N TYR A 445 18.80 0.67 9.17
CA TYR A 445 17.69 0.96 10.10
C TYR A 445 16.42 0.18 9.77
N MET A 446 16.14 -0.02 8.48
CA MET A 446 14.87 -0.63 8.06
C MET A 446 14.86 -2.15 8.18
N VAL A 447 15.99 -2.82 7.84
CA VAL A 447 16.05 -4.30 7.93
C VAL A 447 15.84 -4.79 9.38
N PRO A 448 16.49 -4.25 10.40
CA PRO A 448 16.22 -4.68 11.78
C PRO A 448 14.78 -4.39 12.22
N ALA A 449 14.20 -3.23 11.82
CA ALA A 449 12.81 -2.91 12.13
C ALA A 449 11.86 -3.93 11.45
N SER A 450 12.09 -4.27 10.18
CA SER A 450 11.30 -5.29 9.46
C SER A 450 11.40 -6.66 10.12
N ILE A 451 12.59 -7.10 10.52
CA ILE A 451 12.78 -8.37 11.22
C ILE A 451 12.01 -8.39 12.55
N ILE A 452 12.07 -7.32 13.34
CA ILE A 452 11.34 -7.20 14.61
C ILE A 452 9.83 -7.37 14.35
N VAL A 453 9.29 -6.66 13.35
CA VAL A 453 7.86 -6.73 13.05
C VAL A 453 7.46 -8.08 12.48
N LEU A 454 8.26 -8.71 11.60
CA LEU A 454 8.00 -10.06 11.11
C LEU A 454 8.01 -11.10 12.24
N MET A 455 8.91 -10.98 13.22
CA MET A 455 8.91 -11.83 14.42
C MET A 455 7.65 -11.62 15.25
N ILE A 456 7.25 -10.38 15.50
CA ILE A 456 6.02 -10.05 16.25
C ILE A 456 4.80 -10.62 15.52
N SER A 457 4.72 -10.43 14.20
CA SER A 457 3.61 -10.93 13.37
C SER A 457 3.53 -12.45 13.39
N THR A 458 4.67 -13.14 13.25
CA THR A 458 4.73 -14.60 13.33
C THR A 458 4.26 -15.10 14.72
N ALA A 459 4.80 -14.52 15.79
CA ALA A 459 4.43 -14.87 17.15
C ALA A 459 2.94 -14.58 17.45
N TYR A 460 2.44 -13.42 16.98
CA TYR A 460 1.03 -13.05 17.10
C TYR A 460 0.10 -14.06 16.43
N ILE A 461 0.41 -14.44 15.17
CA ILE A 461 -0.39 -15.41 14.43
C ILE A 461 -0.36 -16.78 15.13
N TRP A 462 0.81 -17.22 15.61
CA TRP A 462 0.91 -18.48 16.37
C TRP A 462 0.08 -18.47 17.64
N ILE A 463 0.20 -17.44 18.45
CA ILE A 463 -0.51 -17.34 19.75
C ILE A 463 -2.02 -17.26 19.55
N ARG A 464 -2.47 -16.60 18.48
CA ARG A 464 -3.91 -16.34 18.28
C ARG A 464 -4.65 -17.47 17.59
N TYR A 465 -3.99 -18.22 16.68
CA TYR A 465 -4.68 -19.12 15.78
C TYR A 465 -4.20 -20.58 15.84
N ILE A 466 -3.09 -20.83 16.50
CA ILE A 466 -2.50 -22.15 16.64
C ILE A 466 -2.31 -22.52 18.09
#